data_a13642903efe3170c8b43ebd92a92bc0
#
_entry.id   a13642903efe3170c8b43ebd92a92bc0
#
_cell.length_a   1.000
_cell.length_b   1.000
_cell.length_c   1.000
_cell.angle_alpha   90.00
_cell.angle_beta   90.00
_cell.angle_gamma   90.00
#
_symmetry.space_group_name_H-M   'P 1'
#
loop_
_entity.id
_entity.type
_entity.pdbx_description
1 polymer ?
#
loop_
_entity_poly.entity_id
_entity_poly.type
_entity_poly.pdbx_seq_one_letter_code
_entity_poly.pdbx_strand_id
1 'polypeptide(L)'
;MRDITLKIVGKQCFDNKEEDQMEFITDGQLYVRDDSVYMIYDESEVSGMVGCKTTLKVKGDSVKMRRVGKVGFGAELYFEEGKRFSSTYNTPYGPMDIEVLTSRVENNLNMDELKGNIDIEYNVSLEGMAEGRNRLTIDVM
;
A
#
# COMPACT_ATOMS: atom_id res chain seq x y z
N MET A 1 -7.45 17.57 -10.29
CA MET A 1 -6.70 17.00 -9.17
C MET A 1 -6.86 17.86 -7.92
N ARG A 2 -6.98 17.22 -6.79
CA ARG A 2 -7.12 17.88 -5.51
C ARG A 2 -5.90 17.57 -4.66
N ASP A 3 -5.32 18.61 -4.04
CA ASP A 3 -4.24 18.42 -3.09
C ASP A 3 -4.79 17.87 -1.77
N ILE A 4 -4.14 16.85 -1.24
CA ILE A 4 -4.54 16.18 0.00
C ILE A 4 -3.32 15.98 0.89
N THR A 5 -3.59 15.72 2.17
CA THR A 5 -2.59 15.26 3.12
C THR A 5 -2.93 13.83 3.50
N LEU A 6 -1.92 12.98 3.48
CA LEU A 6 -2.06 11.56 3.81
C LEU A 6 -1.27 11.23 5.06
N LYS A 7 -1.88 10.48 5.97
CA LYS A 7 -1.20 9.84 7.08
C LYS A 7 -1.19 8.35 6.83
N ILE A 8 -0.01 7.77 6.76
CA ILE A 8 0.17 6.36 6.43
C ILE A 8 0.79 5.65 7.62
N VAL A 9 0.12 4.60 8.07
CA VAL A 9 0.58 3.76 9.18
C VAL A 9 0.70 2.34 8.68
N GLY A 10 1.91 1.79 8.75
CA GLY A 10 2.18 0.41 8.42
C GLY A 10 2.61 -0.36 9.67
N LYS A 11 2.01 -1.51 9.89
CA LYS A 11 2.38 -2.41 10.99
C LYS A 11 2.77 -3.76 10.40
N GLN A 12 3.87 -4.31 10.87
CA GLN A 12 4.39 -5.59 10.40
C GLN A 12 4.72 -6.49 11.58
N CYS A 13 4.37 -7.77 11.47
CA CYS A 13 4.69 -8.79 12.46
C CYS A 13 5.17 -10.04 11.73
N PHE A 14 6.46 -10.38 11.87
CA PHE A 14 7.05 -11.57 11.26
C PHE A 14 7.39 -12.60 12.34
N ASP A 15 7.01 -13.87 12.12
CA ASP A 15 7.41 -15.02 12.92
C ASP A 15 7.27 -14.83 14.45
N ASN A 16 6.14 -14.27 14.90
CA ASN A 16 5.85 -14.00 16.32
C ASN A 16 6.84 -13.04 16.99
N LYS A 17 7.57 -12.27 16.23
CA LYS A 17 8.44 -11.20 16.76
C LYS A 17 7.60 -9.97 17.08
N GLU A 18 8.23 -9.01 17.77
CA GLU A 18 7.58 -7.75 18.09
C GLU A 18 7.08 -7.05 16.84
N GLU A 19 5.97 -6.36 16.97
CA GLU A 19 5.34 -5.61 15.90
C GLU A 19 6.18 -4.36 15.57
N ASP A 20 6.61 -4.25 14.33
CA ASP A 20 7.23 -3.03 13.81
C ASP A 20 6.16 -2.11 13.28
N GLN A 21 6.25 -0.84 13.62
CA GLN A 21 5.32 0.18 13.17
C GLN A 21 6.05 1.31 12.47
N MET A 22 5.51 1.71 11.33
CA MET A 22 5.97 2.86 10.57
C MET A 22 4.81 3.84 10.44
N GLU A 23 5.09 5.13 10.64
CA GLU A 23 4.09 6.18 10.49
C GLU A 23 4.72 7.40 9.84
N PHE A 24 4.07 7.95 8.83
CA PHE A 24 4.50 9.21 8.24
C PHE A 24 3.32 9.98 7.64
N ILE A 25 3.51 11.29 7.53
CA ILE A 25 2.53 12.21 6.93
C ILE A 25 3.17 12.79 5.69
N THR A 26 2.44 12.80 4.59
CA THR A 26 2.92 13.31 3.31
C THR A 26 1.82 14.04 2.57
N ASP A 27 2.23 14.94 1.70
CA ASP A 27 1.30 15.58 0.78
C ASP A 27 1.14 14.73 -0.47
N GLY A 28 -0.05 14.73 -1.01
CA GLY A 28 -0.36 14.00 -2.21
C GLY A 28 -1.43 14.67 -3.04
N GLN A 29 -1.84 13.98 -4.09
CA GLN A 29 -2.90 14.43 -4.97
C GLN A 29 -3.93 13.33 -5.12
N LEU A 30 -5.19 13.74 -5.23
CA LEU A 30 -6.31 12.82 -5.38
C LEU A 30 -7.14 13.22 -6.57
N TYR A 31 -7.57 12.25 -7.36
CA TYR A 31 -8.55 12.46 -8.41
C TYR A 31 -9.47 11.25 -8.51
N VAL A 32 -10.66 11.46 -9.09
CA VAL A 32 -11.65 10.42 -9.27
C VAL A 32 -11.85 10.20 -10.78
N ARG A 33 -11.84 8.95 -11.20
CA ARG A 33 -12.08 8.59 -12.59
C ARG A 33 -12.74 7.22 -12.64
N ASP A 34 -13.85 7.10 -13.40
CA ASP A 34 -14.56 5.83 -13.62
C ASP A 34 -14.88 5.06 -12.30
N ASP A 35 -15.43 5.77 -11.32
CA ASP A 35 -15.80 5.24 -10.00
C ASP A 35 -14.59 4.77 -9.16
N SER A 36 -13.39 5.11 -9.57
CA SER A 36 -12.17 4.81 -8.84
C SER A 36 -11.57 6.08 -8.27
N VAL A 37 -10.97 5.96 -7.09
CA VAL A 37 -10.21 7.05 -6.47
C VAL A 37 -8.73 6.76 -6.65
N TYR A 38 -8.01 7.72 -7.20
CA TYR A 38 -6.57 7.65 -7.39
C TYR A 38 -5.88 8.61 -6.43
N MET A 39 -4.92 8.10 -5.68
CA MET A 39 -4.10 8.90 -4.79
C MET A 39 -2.64 8.71 -5.14
N ILE A 40 -1.91 9.81 -5.30
CA ILE A 40 -0.50 9.80 -5.68
C ILE A 40 0.29 10.55 -4.61
N TYR A 41 1.34 9.94 -4.09
CA TYR A 41 2.21 10.58 -3.13
C TYR A 41 3.66 10.14 -3.27
N ASP A 42 4.58 10.96 -2.76
CA ASP A 42 6.00 10.63 -2.74
C ASP A 42 6.33 9.88 -1.45
N GLU A 43 7.08 8.79 -1.58
CA GLU A 43 7.56 8.04 -0.44
C GLU A 43 8.66 8.82 0.31
N SER A 44 8.79 8.54 1.61
CA SER A 44 9.74 9.24 2.48
C SER A 44 10.86 8.32 2.96
N GLU A 45 11.84 8.91 3.65
CA GLU A 45 12.90 8.15 4.31
C GLU A 45 12.34 7.16 5.33
N VAL A 46 11.23 7.48 5.97
CA VAL A 46 10.58 6.61 6.96
C VAL A 46 10.14 5.29 6.36
N SER A 47 9.67 5.32 5.11
CA SER A 47 9.27 4.09 4.40
C SER A 47 10.47 3.34 3.80
N GLY A 48 11.65 3.94 3.79
CA GLY A 48 12.84 3.38 3.17
C GLY A 48 12.84 3.45 1.65
N MET A 49 11.92 4.19 1.05
CA MET A 49 11.71 4.23 -0.40
C MET A 49 11.84 5.64 -0.97
N VAL A 50 12.80 6.42 -0.47
CA VAL A 50 13.07 7.77 -0.96
C VAL A 50 13.27 7.78 -2.48
N GLY A 51 12.62 8.71 -3.15
CA GLY A 51 12.69 8.83 -4.60
C GLY A 51 11.65 8.02 -5.35
N CYS A 52 10.81 7.26 -4.64
CA CYS A 52 9.70 6.52 -5.22
C CYS A 52 8.41 7.30 -5.10
N LYS A 53 7.55 7.12 -6.09
CA LYS A 53 6.20 7.68 -6.11
C LYS A 53 5.20 6.53 -6.06
N THR A 54 4.25 6.60 -5.15
CA THR A 54 3.23 5.58 -4.98
C THR A 54 1.90 6.08 -5.51
N THR A 55 1.24 5.26 -6.32
CA THR A 55 -0.12 5.49 -6.80
C THR A 55 -1.02 4.42 -6.21
N LEU A 56 -2.10 4.85 -5.56
CA LEU A 56 -3.14 3.97 -5.03
C LEU A 56 -4.39 4.14 -5.86
N LYS A 57 -4.93 3.04 -6.37
CA LYS A 57 -6.23 3.01 -7.03
C LYS A 57 -7.20 2.28 -6.13
N VAL A 58 -8.19 2.99 -5.64
CA VAL A 58 -9.21 2.43 -4.74
C VAL A 58 -10.53 2.35 -5.48
N LYS A 59 -11.08 1.14 -5.58
CA LYS A 59 -12.38 0.89 -6.18
C LYS A 59 -13.15 -0.07 -5.31
N GLY A 60 -14.19 0.42 -4.61
CA GLY A 60 -14.94 -0.39 -3.67
C GLY A 60 -14.02 -1.01 -2.61
N ASP A 61 -14.01 -2.34 -2.52
CA ASP A 61 -13.20 -3.08 -1.56
C ASP A 61 -11.87 -3.58 -2.15
N SER A 62 -11.43 -3.01 -3.26
CA SER A 62 -10.15 -3.36 -3.85
C SER A 62 -9.22 -2.16 -3.88
N VAL A 63 -7.94 -2.41 -3.63
CA VAL A 63 -6.89 -1.39 -3.65
C VAL A 63 -5.71 -1.92 -4.46
N LYS A 64 -5.29 -1.15 -5.45
CA LYS A 64 -4.10 -1.46 -6.23
C LYS A 64 -3.02 -0.43 -5.90
N MET A 65 -1.86 -0.91 -5.50
CA MET A 65 -0.72 -0.07 -5.17
C MET A 65 0.37 -0.26 -6.22
N ARG A 66 0.86 0.84 -6.77
CA ARG A 66 1.96 0.82 -7.73
C ARG A 66 3.02 1.80 -7.30
N ARG A 67 4.25 1.30 -7.17
CA ARG A 67 5.41 2.14 -6.84
C ARG A 67 6.33 2.25 -8.03
N VAL A 68 6.70 3.48 -8.37
CA VAL A 68 7.62 3.79 -9.47
C VAL A 68 8.73 4.67 -8.91
N GLY A 69 9.97 4.33 -9.18
CA GLY A 69 11.10 5.11 -8.69
C GLY A 69 12.41 4.77 -9.36
N LYS A 70 13.44 5.57 -9.05
CA LYS A 70 14.77 5.46 -9.67
C LYS A 70 15.56 4.21 -9.24
N VAL A 71 15.14 3.55 -8.19
CA VAL A 71 15.92 2.47 -7.55
C VAL A 71 15.43 1.07 -7.97
N GLY A 72 14.74 0.94 -9.08
CA GLY A 72 14.39 -0.36 -9.63
C GLY A 72 13.31 -1.14 -8.88
N PHE A 73 12.65 -0.54 -7.93
CA PHE A 73 11.60 -1.18 -7.15
C PHE A 73 10.23 -0.94 -7.77
N GLY A 74 10.04 -1.37 -9.01
CA GLY A 74 8.71 -1.40 -9.59
C GLY A 74 7.90 -2.49 -8.92
N ALA A 75 7.25 -2.17 -7.81
CA ALA A 75 6.38 -3.12 -7.13
C ALA A 75 4.92 -2.75 -7.40
N GLU A 76 4.13 -3.74 -7.78
CA GLU A 76 2.70 -3.61 -7.92
C GLU A 76 2.04 -4.62 -6.99
N LEU A 77 1.19 -4.13 -6.10
CA LEU A 77 0.46 -4.96 -5.15
C LEU A 77 -1.04 -4.74 -5.35
N TYR A 78 -1.79 -5.81 -5.25
CA TYR A 78 -3.24 -5.78 -5.38
C TYR A 78 -3.87 -6.38 -4.13
N PHE A 79 -4.76 -5.63 -3.51
CA PHE A 79 -5.46 -6.03 -2.30
C PHE A 79 -6.96 -6.14 -2.56
N GLU A 80 -7.49 -7.34 -2.43
CA GLU A 80 -8.92 -7.59 -2.50
C GLU A 80 -9.25 -8.68 -1.47
N GLU A 81 -10.21 -8.40 -0.60
CA GLU A 81 -10.54 -9.29 0.51
C GLU A 81 -10.82 -10.72 0.06
N GLY A 82 -10.15 -11.66 0.71
CA GLY A 82 -10.30 -13.07 0.42
C GLY A 82 -9.55 -13.56 -0.81
N LYS A 83 -8.78 -12.69 -1.49
CA LYS A 83 -8.05 -13.07 -2.70
C LYS A 83 -6.55 -13.05 -2.50
N ARG A 84 -5.90 -13.90 -3.28
CA ARG A 84 -4.45 -14.06 -3.33
C ARG A 84 -3.91 -13.42 -4.60
N PHE A 85 -2.84 -12.65 -4.44
CA PHE A 85 -2.17 -11.98 -5.55
C PHE A 85 -0.70 -12.38 -5.54
N SER A 86 -0.18 -12.74 -6.69
CA SER A 86 1.23 -13.10 -6.86
C SER A 86 1.89 -12.15 -7.84
N SER A 87 3.11 -11.74 -7.53
CA SER A 87 3.89 -10.83 -8.35
C SER A 87 5.37 -11.13 -8.20
N THR A 88 6.16 -10.59 -9.12
CA THR A 88 7.63 -10.66 -9.03
C THR A 88 8.15 -9.29 -8.62
N TYR A 89 8.95 -9.27 -7.58
CA TYR A 89 9.57 -8.08 -7.03
C TYR A 89 11.05 -8.04 -7.41
N ASN A 90 11.46 -6.99 -8.10
CA ASN A 90 12.85 -6.84 -8.53
C ASN A 90 13.69 -6.24 -7.40
N THR A 91 14.67 -7.00 -6.93
CA THR A 91 15.60 -6.56 -5.91
C THR A 91 16.99 -6.41 -6.50
N PRO A 92 17.93 -5.71 -5.82
CA PRO A 92 19.32 -5.66 -6.24
C PRO A 92 19.99 -7.02 -6.32
N TYR A 93 19.43 -8.04 -5.67
CA TYR A 93 19.93 -9.40 -5.66
C TYR A 93 19.23 -10.32 -6.68
N GLY A 94 18.36 -9.76 -7.51
CA GLY A 94 17.60 -10.48 -8.51
C GLY A 94 16.10 -10.47 -8.25
N PRO A 95 15.31 -11.10 -9.15
CA PRO A 95 13.87 -11.16 -8.97
C PRO A 95 13.49 -12.07 -7.81
N MET A 96 12.45 -11.66 -7.07
CA MET A 96 11.92 -12.39 -5.93
C MET A 96 10.41 -12.51 -6.06
N ASP A 97 9.88 -13.71 -5.89
CA ASP A 97 8.44 -13.91 -5.94
C ASP A 97 7.79 -13.48 -4.64
N ILE A 98 6.74 -12.67 -4.77
CA ILE A 98 5.96 -12.18 -3.64
C ILE A 98 4.50 -12.63 -3.80
N GLU A 99 3.92 -13.10 -2.71
CA GLU A 99 2.52 -13.49 -2.66
C GLU A 99 1.81 -12.74 -1.55
N VAL A 100 0.66 -12.16 -1.87
CA VAL A 100 -0.14 -11.37 -0.93
C VAL A 100 -1.52 -12.01 -0.80
N LEU A 101 -1.90 -12.34 0.44
CA LEU A 101 -3.25 -12.81 0.75
C LEU A 101 -3.92 -11.75 1.61
N THR A 102 -4.93 -11.09 1.07
CA THR A 102 -5.66 -10.04 1.77
C THR A 102 -6.79 -10.62 2.59
N SER A 103 -6.76 -10.38 3.88
CA SER A 103 -7.81 -10.86 4.79
C SER A 103 -8.93 -9.85 4.99
N ARG A 104 -8.63 -8.54 4.90
CA ARG A 104 -9.63 -7.50 5.12
C ARG A 104 -9.27 -6.22 4.36
N VAL A 105 -10.28 -5.62 3.74
CA VAL A 105 -10.19 -4.27 3.17
C VAL A 105 -11.40 -3.49 3.66
N GLU A 106 -11.18 -2.43 4.42
CA GLU A 106 -12.22 -1.50 4.82
C GLU A 106 -12.00 -0.17 4.13
N ASN A 107 -12.93 0.21 3.27
CA ASN A 107 -12.91 1.48 2.58
C ASN A 107 -13.93 2.42 3.22
N ASN A 108 -13.44 3.32 4.05
CA ASN A 108 -14.26 4.32 4.75
C ASN A 108 -14.06 5.72 4.17
N LEU A 109 -13.78 5.82 2.89
CA LEU A 109 -13.68 7.10 2.20
C LEU A 109 -15.07 7.66 1.96
N ASN A 110 -15.26 8.92 2.36
CA ASN A 110 -16.46 9.68 1.99
C ASN A 110 -16.23 10.26 0.60
N MET A 111 -16.98 9.78 -0.39
CA MET A 111 -16.80 10.18 -1.78
C MET A 111 -17.20 11.64 -2.04
N ASP A 112 -18.07 12.21 -1.23
CA ASP A 112 -18.50 13.61 -1.37
C ASP A 112 -17.41 14.56 -0.87
N GLU A 113 -16.84 14.26 0.30
CA GLU A 113 -15.81 15.09 0.91
C GLU A 113 -14.39 14.71 0.50
N LEU A 114 -14.20 13.51 -0.04
CA LEU A 114 -12.91 12.92 -0.38
C LEU A 114 -11.97 12.87 0.82
N LYS A 115 -12.53 12.47 1.96
CA LYS A 115 -11.83 12.27 3.23
C LYS A 115 -12.25 10.95 3.84
N GLY A 116 -11.44 10.44 4.74
CA GLY A 116 -11.72 9.21 5.44
C GLY A 116 -10.49 8.35 5.57
N ASN A 117 -10.69 7.04 5.72
CA ASN A 117 -9.56 6.13 5.83
C ASN A 117 -9.80 4.84 5.07
N ILE A 118 -8.69 4.17 4.79
CA ILE A 118 -8.66 2.83 4.19
C ILE A 118 -7.80 1.98 5.11
N ASP A 119 -8.33 0.81 5.49
CA ASP A 119 -7.65 -0.13 6.37
C ASP A 119 -7.52 -1.48 5.66
N ILE A 120 -6.30 -1.98 5.51
CA ILE A 120 -6.00 -3.22 4.80
C ILE A 120 -5.21 -4.14 5.73
N GLU A 121 -5.69 -5.37 5.89
CA GLU A 121 -4.96 -6.43 6.58
C GLU A 121 -4.61 -7.52 5.58
N TYR A 122 -3.34 -7.89 5.53
CA TYR A 122 -2.86 -8.87 4.56
C TYR A 122 -1.64 -9.62 5.08
N ASN A 123 -1.42 -10.79 4.51
CA ASN A 123 -0.21 -11.58 4.73
C ASN A 123 0.66 -11.52 3.49
N VAL A 124 1.96 -11.38 3.69
CA VAL A 124 2.95 -11.38 2.62
C VAL A 124 3.85 -12.59 2.78
N SER A 125 4.04 -13.34 1.69
CA SER A 125 5.00 -14.44 1.62
C SER A 125 6.05 -14.10 0.58
N LEU A 126 7.32 -14.15 0.97
CA LEU A 126 8.46 -13.93 0.08
C LEU A 126 9.08 -15.28 -0.26
N GLU A 127 8.87 -15.76 -1.50
CA GLU A 127 9.35 -17.04 -2.00
C GLU A 127 9.04 -18.26 -1.12
N GLY A 128 7.97 -18.15 -0.31
CA GLY A 128 7.61 -19.22 0.63
C GLY A 128 8.53 -19.33 1.84
N MET A 129 9.52 -18.45 1.97
CA MET A 129 10.51 -18.53 3.04
C MET A 129 10.21 -17.63 4.23
N ALA A 130 9.51 -16.55 4.02
CA ALA A 130 9.15 -15.60 5.07
C ALA A 130 7.69 -15.24 4.95
N GLU A 131 6.96 -15.32 6.06
CA GLU A 131 5.56 -14.91 6.11
C GLU A 131 5.41 -13.81 7.15
N GLY A 132 4.71 -12.75 6.78
CA GLY A 132 4.44 -11.64 7.66
C GLY A 132 3.00 -11.20 7.60
N ARG A 133 2.46 -10.86 8.77
CA ARG A 133 1.15 -10.24 8.89
C ARG A 133 1.34 -8.73 8.86
N ASN A 134 0.59 -8.06 7.99
CA ASN A 134 0.72 -6.63 7.78
C ASN A 134 -0.64 -5.94 7.91
N ARG A 135 -0.60 -4.72 8.39
CA ARG A 135 -1.76 -3.83 8.41
C ARG A 135 -1.33 -2.48 7.88
N LEU A 136 -2.04 -2.00 6.88
CA LEU A 136 -1.81 -0.69 6.28
C LEU A 136 -3.03 0.17 6.48
N THR A 137 -2.85 1.31 7.14
CA THR A 137 -3.92 2.29 7.34
C THR A 137 -3.53 3.58 6.65
N ILE A 138 -4.43 4.09 5.83
CA ILE A 138 -4.24 5.34 5.08
C ILE A 138 -5.36 6.30 5.45
N ASP A 139 -5.00 7.40 6.10
CA ASP A 139 -5.94 8.46 6.44
C ASP A 139 -5.80 9.58 5.43
N VAL A 140 -6.90 9.96 4.82
CA VAL A 140 -6.99 11.10 3.90
C VAL A 140 -7.58 12.27 4.66
N MET A 141 -6.78 13.31 4.83
CA MET A 141 -7.14 14.48 5.64
C MET A 141 -7.43 15.71 4.76
#